data_acb98806565d08d54f9b9824f338e0f5
#
_entry.id   acb98806565d08d54f9b9824f338e0f5
#
_cell.length_a   1.000
_cell.length_b   1.000
_cell.length_c   1.000
_cell.angle_alpha   90.00
_cell.angle_beta   90.00
_cell.angle_gamma   90.00
#
_symmetry.space_group_name_H-M   'P 1'
#
loop_
_entity.id
_entity.type
_entity.pdbx_description
1 polymer ?
#
loop_
_entity_poly.entity_id
_entity_poly.type
_entity_poly.pdbx_seq_one_letter_code
_entity_poly.pdbx_strand_id
1 'polypeptide(L)'
;MVLVSRPRVAFWGYSLSPVGFLAAAFVVLLLRGASLPGAQEFARFSGLPELGLPAIVLIVFLVGGYGEELGWRGFGLERMQRRFGPLGGTLFLAALWAGWHLPTFGVIQTYREMSIPMIFAGFLLGLTSGAVVLARVANRTQGSVLGVTLWHTSYNLTAATTAGAGFISAFTTTCVIVWAIALVVRELRRPRSESLLAMVAASPA
;
A
#
# COMPACT_ATOMS: atom_id res chain seq x y z
N MET A 1 -3.69 17.65 -11.52
CA MET A 1 -3.70 16.18 -11.33
C MET A 1 -2.98 15.56 -12.52
N VAL A 2 -1.75 15.09 -12.33
CA VAL A 2 -0.96 14.49 -13.43
C VAL A 2 -1.33 13.02 -13.51
N LEU A 3 -2.08 12.61 -14.53
CA LEU A 3 -2.45 11.21 -14.73
C LEU A 3 -1.23 10.34 -15.11
N VAL A 4 -0.29 10.86 -15.87
CA VAL A 4 0.97 10.18 -16.24
C VAL A 4 2.04 11.22 -16.58
N SER A 5 3.06 11.38 -15.75
CA SER A 5 4.35 11.88 -16.22
C SER A 5 5.09 10.71 -16.92
N ARG A 6 5.92 11.00 -17.94
CA ARG A 6 6.64 9.97 -18.70
C ARG A 6 7.22 8.88 -17.79
N PRO A 7 6.84 7.60 -17.98
CA PRO A 7 7.22 6.53 -17.08
C PRO A 7 8.74 6.32 -17.15
N ARG A 8 9.44 6.79 -16.13
CA ARG A 8 10.86 6.47 -15.92
C ARG A 8 10.94 5.10 -15.22
N VAL A 9 12.05 4.42 -15.35
CA VAL A 9 12.30 3.14 -14.63
C VAL A 9 11.95 3.25 -13.14
N ALA A 10 12.23 4.40 -12.52
CA ALA A 10 11.84 4.68 -11.14
C ALA A 10 10.33 4.64 -10.90
N PHE A 11 9.49 5.08 -11.85
CA PHE A 11 8.03 4.99 -11.73
C PHE A 11 7.59 3.54 -11.53
N TRP A 12 7.98 2.66 -12.44
CA TRP A 12 7.61 1.25 -12.38
C TRP A 12 8.19 0.53 -11.16
N GLY A 13 9.47 0.81 -10.83
CA GLY A 13 10.12 0.23 -9.66
C GLY A 13 9.44 0.57 -8.34
N TYR A 14 8.99 1.82 -8.16
CA TYR A 14 8.24 2.21 -6.97
C TYR A 14 6.80 1.69 -6.99
N SER A 15 6.09 1.84 -8.11
CA SER A 15 4.67 1.47 -8.24
C SER A 15 4.43 -0.03 -8.18
N LEU A 16 5.37 -0.86 -8.63
CA LEU A 16 5.25 -2.32 -8.64
C LEU A 16 6.14 -3.01 -7.60
N SER A 17 6.66 -2.27 -6.62
CA SER A 17 7.50 -2.89 -5.57
C SER A 17 6.82 -4.03 -4.80
N PRO A 18 5.48 -4.07 -4.54
CA PRO A 18 4.85 -5.23 -3.93
C PRO A 18 4.93 -6.49 -4.79
N VAL A 19 4.95 -6.37 -6.11
CA VAL A 19 5.19 -7.51 -7.02
C VAL A 19 6.61 -8.05 -6.83
N GLY A 20 7.60 -7.15 -6.63
CA GLY A 20 8.96 -7.56 -6.28
C GLY A 20 9.05 -8.30 -4.94
N PHE A 21 8.29 -7.85 -3.93
CA PHE A 21 8.21 -8.54 -2.62
C PHE A 21 7.55 -9.91 -2.75
N LEU A 22 6.48 -10.03 -3.57
CA LEU A 22 5.85 -11.31 -3.88
C LEU A 22 6.82 -12.28 -4.58
N ALA A 23 7.57 -11.78 -5.56
CA ALA A 23 8.57 -12.59 -6.25
C ALA A 23 9.66 -13.08 -5.26
N ALA A 24 10.12 -12.24 -4.36
CA ALA A 24 11.06 -12.63 -3.31
C ALA A 24 10.45 -13.67 -2.35
N ALA A 25 9.19 -13.51 -1.95
CA ALA A 25 8.48 -14.49 -1.14
C ALA A 25 8.38 -15.85 -1.84
N PHE A 26 8.12 -15.87 -3.16
CA PHE A 26 8.08 -17.09 -3.97
C PHE A 26 9.45 -17.78 -4.01
N VAL A 27 10.53 -17.02 -4.19
CA VAL A 27 11.89 -17.60 -4.12
C VAL A 27 12.13 -18.27 -2.77
N VAL A 28 11.75 -17.63 -1.66
CA VAL A 28 11.90 -18.23 -0.31
C VAL A 28 11.06 -19.49 -0.16
N LEU A 29 9.81 -19.51 -0.66
CA LEU A 29 8.95 -20.71 -0.62
C LEU A 29 9.58 -21.87 -1.40
N LEU A 30 10.05 -21.61 -2.63
CA LEU A 30 10.73 -22.63 -3.45
C LEU A 30 11.99 -23.18 -2.79
N LEU A 31 12.82 -22.32 -2.18
CA LEU A 31 14.01 -22.75 -1.44
C LEU A 31 13.68 -23.61 -0.21
N ARG A 32 12.46 -23.47 0.34
CA ARG A 32 11.94 -24.31 1.43
C ARG A 32 11.25 -25.59 0.95
N GLY A 33 11.19 -25.82 -0.36
CA GLY A 33 10.45 -26.95 -0.94
C GLY A 33 8.92 -26.84 -0.83
N ALA A 34 8.39 -25.63 -0.57
CA ALA A 34 6.97 -25.38 -0.48
C ALA A 34 6.36 -25.13 -1.88
N SER A 35 5.08 -25.51 -2.05
CA SER A 35 4.33 -25.20 -3.27
C SER A 35 4.00 -23.70 -3.36
N LEU A 36 3.97 -23.17 -4.58
CA LEU A 36 3.47 -21.81 -4.82
C LEU A 36 1.96 -21.80 -4.95
N PRO A 37 1.28 -20.72 -4.51
CA PRO A 37 -0.15 -20.58 -4.73
C PRO A 37 -0.47 -20.44 -6.23
N GLY A 38 -1.58 -20.98 -6.64
CA GLY A 38 -2.09 -20.89 -8.00
C GLY A 38 -2.99 -19.68 -8.22
N ALA A 39 -3.39 -19.45 -9.48
CA ALA A 39 -4.25 -18.33 -9.85
C ALA A 39 -5.60 -18.31 -9.11
N GLN A 40 -6.13 -19.49 -8.74
CA GLN A 40 -7.39 -19.62 -8.02
C GLN A 40 -7.32 -19.00 -6.61
N GLU A 41 -6.16 -19.12 -5.94
CA GLU A 41 -5.97 -18.54 -4.61
C GLU A 41 -5.85 -17.00 -4.67
N PHE A 42 -5.29 -16.44 -5.74
CA PHE A 42 -5.32 -14.99 -5.99
C PHE A 42 -6.72 -14.48 -6.39
N ALA A 43 -7.59 -15.37 -6.92
CA ALA A 43 -8.97 -15.01 -7.25
C ALA A 43 -9.90 -14.96 -6.03
N ARG A 44 -9.48 -15.45 -4.87
CA ARG A 44 -10.25 -15.40 -3.61
C ARG A 44 -9.79 -14.22 -2.75
N PHE A 45 -10.48 -13.11 -2.90
CA PHE A 45 -10.19 -11.86 -2.15
C PHE A 45 -11.13 -11.74 -0.94
N SER A 46 -10.58 -11.34 0.21
CA SER A 46 -11.34 -11.16 1.45
C SER A 46 -12.47 -10.15 1.28
N GLY A 47 -13.69 -10.57 1.62
CA GLY A 47 -14.89 -9.74 1.52
C GLY A 47 -15.52 -9.65 0.12
N LEU A 48 -14.99 -10.36 -0.89
CA LEU A 48 -15.59 -10.45 -2.22
C LEU A 48 -16.04 -11.89 -2.53
N PRO A 49 -17.10 -12.07 -3.33
CA PRO A 49 -17.49 -13.38 -3.85
C PRO A 49 -16.48 -13.92 -4.85
N GLU A 50 -16.57 -15.21 -5.19
CA GLU A 50 -15.72 -15.84 -6.20
C GLU A 50 -16.13 -15.41 -7.61
N LEU A 51 -15.43 -14.42 -8.16
CA LEU A 51 -15.71 -13.80 -9.47
C LEU A 51 -14.67 -14.17 -10.55
N GLY A 52 -13.66 -14.97 -10.18
CA GLY A 52 -12.50 -15.23 -11.04
C GLY A 52 -11.46 -14.10 -11.01
N LEU A 53 -10.20 -14.47 -11.32
CA LEU A 53 -9.04 -13.57 -11.16
C LEU A 53 -9.16 -12.24 -11.94
N PRO A 54 -9.61 -12.19 -13.22
CA PRO A 54 -9.70 -10.90 -13.93
C PRO A 54 -10.67 -9.93 -13.28
N ALA A 55 -11.82 -10.40 -12.81
CA ALA A 55 -12.82 -9.57 -12.14
C ALA A 55 -12.31 -9.07 -10.78
N ILE A 56 -11.67 -9.93 -9.98
CA ILE A 56 -11.05 -9.56 -8.71
C ILE A 56 -9.97 -8.49 -8.93
N VAL A 57 -9.07 -8.67 -9.88
CA VAL A 57 -8.03 -7.67 -10.20
C VAL A 57 -8.66 -6.33 -10.59
N LEU A 58 -9.69 -6.34 -11.43
CA LEU A 58 -10.38 -5.12 -11.85
C LEU A 58 -11.08 -4.42 -10.68
N ILE A 59 -11.79 -5.14 -9.83
CA ILE A 59 -12.48 -4.58 -8.66
C ILE A 59 -11.46 -4.00 -7.67
N VAL A 60 -10.43 -4.75 -7.33
CA VAL A 60 -9.38 -4.29 -6.40
C VAL A 60 -8.65 -3.07 -6.97
N PHE A 61 -8.41 -3.03 -8.29
CA PHE A 61 -7.81 -1.87 -8.95
C PHE A 61 -8.73 -0.64 -8.90
N LEU A 62 -10.01 -0.80 -9.26
CA LEU A 62 -10.93 0.34 -9.38
C LEU A 62 -11.40 0.85 -8.01
N VAL A 63 -11.70 -0.04 -7.08
CA VAL A 63 -12.31 0.32 -5.78
C VAL A 63 -11.21 0.55 -4.73
N GLY A 64 -10.44 -0.48 -4.37
CA GLY A 64 -9.43 -0.41 -3.33
C GLY A 64 -8.18 0.37 -3.76
N GLY A 65 -7.80 0.29 -5.04
CA GLY A 65 -6.65 1.04 -5.57
C GLY A 65 -7.04 2.46 -5.98
N TYR A 66 -7.66 2.62 -7.15
CA TYR A 66 -7.91 3.94 -7.73
C TYR A 66 -8.88 4.79 -6.89
N GLY A 67 -9.99 4.20 -6.44
CA GLY A 67 -11.02 4.92 -5.67
C GLY A 67 -10.47 5.49 -4.37
N GLU A 68 -9.73 4.67 -3.60
CA GLU A 68 -9.12 5.12 -2.36
C GLU A 68 -7.96 6.10 -2.61
N GLU A 69 -7.06 5.79 -3.53
CA GLU A 69 -5.86 6.62 -3.75
C GLU A 69 -6.18 7.98 -4.36
N LEU A 70 -7.27 8.11 -5.13
CA LEU A 70 -7.77 9.40 -5.60
C LEU A 70 -8.10 10.33 -4.42
N GLY A 71 -8.75 9.81 -3.38
CA GLY A 71 -9.05 10.54 -2.16
C GLY A 71 -7.82 10.75 -1.28
N TRP A 72 -7.10 9.68 -0.96
CA TRP A 72 -6.01 9.75 0.02
C TRP A 72 -4.78 10.46 -0.51
N ARG A 73 -4.22 10.03 -1.66
CA ARG A 73 -2.95 10.60 -2.18
C ARG A 73 -3.19 11.66 -3.24
N GLY A 74 -4.27 11.55 -4.02
CA GLY A 74 -4.64 12.56 -5.01
C GLY A 74 -5.17 13.87 -4.40
N PHE A 75 -5.87 13.78 -3.27
CA PHE A 75 -6.48 14.96 -2.63
C PHE A 75 -5.94 15.23 -1.22
N GLY A 76 -5.94 14.24 -0.32
CA GLY A 76 -5.72 14.42 1.12
C GLY A 76 -4.27 14.66 1.48
N LEU A 77 -3.34 13.88 0.94
CA LEU A 77 -1.94 13.87 1.37
C LEU A 77 -1.28 15.25 1.31
N GLU A 78 -1.38 15.93 0.17
CA GLU A 78 -0.75 17.25 -0.01
C GLU A 78 -1.30 18.28 1.00
N ARG A 79 -2.61 18.28 1.23
CA ARG A 79 -3.27 19.21 2.17
C ARG A 79 -2.83 18.98 3.61
N MET A 80 -2.77 17.70 4.02
CA MET A 80 -2.32 17.35 5.36
C MET A 80 -0.82 17.65 5.55
N GLN A 81 0.00 17.41 4.53
CA GLN A 81 1.43 17.73 4.59
C GLN A 81 1.70 19.24 4.63
N ARG A 82 0.90 20.05 3.95
CA ARG A 82 0.99 21.52 4.05
C ARG A 82 0.72 22.00 5.47
N ARG A 83 -0.24 21.38 6.18
CA ARG A 83 -0.65 21.79 7.53
C ARG A 83 0.28 21.25 8.63
N PHE A 84 0.67 19.99 8.54
CA PHE A 84 1.35 19.25 9.61
C PHE A 84 2.79 18.85 9.26
N GLY A 85 3.30 19.26 8.11
CA GLY A 85 4.60 18.84 7.57
C GLY A 85 4.54 17.44 6.95
N PRO A 86 5.61 17.02 6.24
CA PRO A 86 5.60 15.79 5.43
C PRO A 86 5.26 14.52 6.22
N LEU A 87 5.96 14.27 7.32
CA LEU A 87 5.72 13.09 8.16
C LEU A 87 4.43 13.23 8.97
N GLY A 88 4.22 14.37 9.64
CA GLY A 88 3.02 14.61 10.46
C GLY A 88 1.73 14.50 9.63
N GLY A 89 1.70 15.11 8.44
CA GLY A 89 0.56 15.03 7.53
C GLY A 89 0.32 13.60 7.02
N THR A 90 1.38 12.85 6.76
CA THR A 90 1.29 11.43 6.35
C THR A 90 0.70 10.57 7.47
N LEU A 91 1.17 10.74 8.71
CA LEU A 91 0.68 9.98 9.87
C LEU A 91 -0.76 10.38 10.24
N PHE A 92 -1.10 11.67 10.15
CA PHE A 92 -2.48 12.13 10.35
C PHE A 92 -3.43 11.50 9.32
N LEU A 93 -3.02 11.48 8.04
CA LEU A 93 -3.81 10.83 6.99
C LEU A 93 -3.92 9.31 7.21
N ALA A 94 -2.87 8.67 7.72
CA ALA A 94 -2.90 7.24 8.07
C ALA A 94 -3.93 6.96 9.17
N ALA A 95 -4.04 7.83 10.18
CA ALA A 95 -5.04 7.70 11.23
C ALA A 95 -6.47 7.84 10.69
N LEU A 96 -6.72 8.78 9.78
CA LEU A 96 -8.01 8.91 9.10
C LEU A 96 -8.32 7.68 8.24
N TRP A 97 -7.32 7.14 7.54
CA TRP A 97 -7.46 5.94 6.73
C TRP A 97 -7.71 4.68 7.58
N ALA A 98 -7.08 4.57 8.75
CA ALA A 98 -7.41 3.53 9.71
C ALA A 98 -8.86 3.63 10.21
N GLY A 99 -9.33 4.85 10.51
CA GLY A 99 -10.73 5.13 10.87
C GLY A 99 -11.71 4.74 9.77
N TRP A 100 -11.35 4.97 8.50
CA TRP A 100 -12.13 4.55 7.33
C TRP A 100 -12.39 3.04 7.29
N HIS A 101 -11.47 2.23 7.84
CA HIS A 101 -11.62 0.79 7.88
C HIS A 101 -12.50 0.28 9.04
N LEU A 102 -12.91 1.14 10.00
CA LEU A 102 -13.72 0.67 11.15
C LEU A 102 -14.98 -0.11 10.76
N PRO A 103 -15.76 0.29 9.73
CA PRO A 103 -16.93 -0.49 9.31
C PRO A 103 -16.59 -1.91 8.85
N THR A 104 -15.38 -2.14 8.29
CA THR A 104 -14.98 -3.48 7.81
C THR A 104 -14.89 -4.51 8.93
N PHE A 105 -14.57 -4.08 10.17
CA PHE A 105 -14.56 -4.93 11.35
C PHE A 105 -15.97 -5.43 11.74
N GLY A 106 -17.03 -4.77 11.27
CA GLY A 106 -18.41 -5.21 11.47
C GLY A 106 -18.93 -6.16 10.40
N VAL A 107 -18.38 -6.10 9.18
CA VAL A 107 -18.96 -6.78 8.01
C VAL A 107 -18.07 -7.83 7.36
N ILE A 108 -16.75 -7.69 7.43
CA ILE A 108 -15.79 -8.63 6.80
C ILE A 108 -15.30 -9.61 7.86
N GLN A 109 -15.54 -10.91 7.63
CA GLN A 109 -15.22 -11.96 8.59
C GLN A 109 -13.74 -11.96 9.00
N THR A 110 -12.81 -11.82 8.06
CA THR A 110 -11.37 -11.78 8.33
C THR A 110 -11.00 -10.69 9.35
N TYR A 111 -11.63 -9.51 9.28
CA TYR A 111 -11.40 -8.43 10.25
C TYR A 111 -12.07 -8.70 11.59
N ARG A 112 -13.29 -9.30 11.60
CA ARG A 112 -14.01 -9.66 12.81
C ARG A 112 -13.27 -10.69 13.66
N GLU A 113 -12.51 -11.56 13.04
CA GLU A 113 -11.74 -12.64 13.68
C GLU A 113 -10.34 -12.20 14.12
N MET A 114 -9.94 -10.96 13.85
CA MET A 114 -8.63 -10.46 14.28
C MET A 114 -8.56 -10.37 15.80
N SER A 115 -7.54 -10.99 16.37
CA SER A 115 -7.19 -10.79 17.78
C SER A 115 -6.60 -9.38 18.01
N ILE A 116 -6.63 -8.91 19.26
CA ILE A 116 -6.05 -7.60 19.62
C ILE A 116 -4.60 -7.44 19.11
N PRO A 117 -3.67 -8.39 19.29
CA PRO A 117 -2.34 -8.29 18.73
C PRO A 117 -2.33 -8.17 17.20
N MET A 118 -3.21 -8.87 16.49
CA MET A 118 -3.33 -8.77 15.03
C MET A 118 -3.83 -7.39 14.57
N ILE A 119 -4.74 -6.77 15.34
CA ILE A 119 -5.21 -5.41 15.05
C ILE A 119 -4.05 -4.43 15.17
N PHE A 120 -3.26 -4.47 16.23
CA PHE A 120 -2.16 -3.52 16.42
C PHE A 120 -0.95 -3.84 15.54
N ALA A 121 -0.41 -5.05 15.60
CA ALA A 121 0.82 -5.40 14.90
C ALA A 121 0.61 -5.75 13.42
N GLY A 122 -0.52 -6.34 13.06
CA GLY A 122 -0.86 -6.65 11.68
C GLY A 122 -1.50 -5.46 10.96
N PHE A 123 -2.71 -5.07 11.41
CA PHE A 123 -3.50 -4.07 10.70
C PHE A 123 -2.97 -2.63 10.88
N LEU A 124 -2.91 -2.10 12.11
CA LEU A 124 -2.54 -0.68 12.32
C LEU A 124 -1.09 -0.38 11.94
N LEU A 125 -0.15 -1.24 12.33
CA LEU A 125 1.26 -1.06 11.97
C LEU A 125 1.46 -1.23 10.46
N GLY A 126 0.82 -2.25 9.85
CA GLY A 126 0.87 -2.48 8.41
C GLY A 126 0.28 -1.31 7.61
N LEU A 127 -0.91 -0.84 7.99
CA LEU A 127 -1.58 0.29 7.35
C LEU A 127 -0.76 1.60 7.47
N THR A 128 -0.26 1.90 8.68
CA THR A 128 0.55 3.10 8.91
C THR A 128 1.85 3.04 8.10
N SER A 129 2.51 1.88 8.06
CA SER A 129 3.70 1.65 7.24
C SER A 129 3.39 1.78 5.75
N GLY A 130 2.28 1.21 5.29
CA GLY A 130 1.77 1.37 3.92
C GLY A 130 1.52 2.84 3.58
N ALA A 131 0.94 3.63 4.49
CA ALA A 131 0.72 5.06 4.30
C ALA A 131 2.04 5.84 4.09
N VAL A 132 3.08 5.53 4.87
CA VAL A 132 4.43 6.13 4.72
C VAL A 132 5.06 5.75 3.38
N VAL A 133 4.99 4.47 3.01
CA VAL A 133 5.51 4.00 1.71
C VAL A 133 4.75 4.63 0.56
N LEU A 134 3.42 4.70 0.62
CA LEU A 134 2.60 5.33 -0.42
C LEU A 134 2.87 6.84 -0.55
N ALA A 135 3.16 7.55 0.56
CA ALA A 135 3.63 8.94 0.48
C ALA A 135 4.96 9.03 -0.29
N ARG A 136 5.88 8.08 -0.08
CA ARG A 136 7.12 7.99 -0.85
C ARG A 136 6.88 7.64 -2.32
N VAL A 137 6.00 6.70 -2.62
CA VAL A 137 5.60 6.36 -4.00
C VAL A 137 5.01 7.59 -4.69
N ALA A 138 4.07 8.29 -4.05
CA ALA A 138 3.48 9.52 -4.57
C ALA A 138 4.55 10.57 -4.89
N ASN A 139 5.51 10.80 -3.98
CA ASN A 139 6.65 11.70 -4.21
C ASN A 139 7.47 11.27 -5.44
N ARG A 140 7.84 9.99 -5.55
CA ARG A 140 8.71 9.48 -6.63
C ARG A 140 7.99 9.37 -7.97
N THR A 141 6.68 9.28 -7.97
CA THR A 141 5.84 9.26 -9.18
C THR A 141 5.26 10.64 -9.52
N GLN A 142 5.78 11.71 -8.87
CA GLN A 142 5.37 13.10 -9.10
C GLN A 142 3.86 13.32 -8.90
N GLY A 143 3.29 12.73 -7.86
CA GLY A 143 1.86 12.82 -7.54
C GLY A 143 0.94 12.01 -8.45
N SER A 144 1.49 11.04 -9.19
CA SER A 144 0.68 10.19 -10.06
C SER A 144 -0.25 9.30 -9.26
N VAL A 145 -1.56 9.51 -9.40
CA VAL A 145 -2.58 8.63 -8.81
C VAL A 145 -2.44 7.20 -9.34
N LEU A 146 -2.12 7.03 -10.62
CA LEU A 146 -1.89 5.70 -11.19
C LEU A 146 -0.73 4.97 -10.51
N GLY A 147 0.36 5.68 -10.20
CA GLY A 147 1.52 5.08 -9.53
C GLY A 147 1.19 4.50 -8.15
N VAL A 148 0.46 5.26 -7.33
CA VAL A 148 0.03 4.79 -6.01
C VAL A 148 -1.09 3.74 -6.10
N THR A 149 -1.98 3.83 -7.09
CA THR A 149 -3.00 2.82 -7.38
C THR A 149 -2.37 1.47 -7.69
N LEU A 150 -1.38 1.43 -8.57
CA LEU A 150 -0.67 0.18 -8.93
C LEU A 150 0.00 -0.44 -7.69
N TRP A 151 0.63 0.39 -6.85
CA TRP A 151 1.22 -0.08 -5.60
C TRP A 151 0.17 -0.67 -4.67
N HIS A 152 -0.91 0.06 -4.41
CA HIS A 152 -1.97 -0.34 -3.48
C HIS A 152 -2.68 -1.61 -3.97
N THR A 153 -3.03 -1.67 -5.26
CA THR A 153 -3.66 -2.85 -5.87
C THR A 153 -2.78 -4.08 -5.74
N SER A 154 -1.50 -3.97 -6.13
CA SER A 154 -0.58 -5.11 -6.08
C SER A 154 -0.32 -5.57 -4.65
N TYR A 155 -0.23 -4.64 -3.68
CA TYR A 155 -0.14 -4.99 -2.27
C TYR A 155 -1.40 -5.73 -1.78
N ASN A 156 -2.60 -5.23 -2.09
CA ASN A 156 -3.85 -5.86 -1.68
C ASN A 156 -4.00 -7.27 -2.26
N LEU A 157 -3.61 -7.48 -3.53
CA LEU A 157 -3.62 -8.81 -4.13
C LEU A 157 -2.66 -9.79 -3.44
N THR A 158 -1.58 -9.31 -2.83
CA THR A 158 -0.64 -10.15 -2.06
C THR A 158 -1.04 -10.31 -0.60
N ALA A 159 -1.77 -9.36 -0.01
CA ALA A 159 -2.05 -9.35 1.43
C ALA A 159 -3.47 -9.82 1.78
N ALA A 160 -4.45 -9.57 0.91
CA ALA A 160 -5.87 -9.79 1.19
C ALA A 160 -6.52 -10.93 0.38
N THR A 161 -5.71 -11.72 -0.34
CA THR A 161 -6.16 -12.93 -1.05
C THR A 161 -5.80 -14.19 -0.27
N THR A 162 -6.46 -15.31 -0.60
CA THR A 162 -6.10 -16.62 -0.03
C THR A 162 -4.64 -17.00 -0.35
N ALA A 163 -4.12 -16.60 -1.53
CA ALA A 163 -2.72 -16.76 -1.89
C ALA A 163 -1.77 -16.08 -0.91
N GLY A 164 -2.18 -14.94 -0.36
CA GLY A 164 -1.43 -14.19 0.64
C GLY A 164 -1.45 -14.81 2.03
N ALA A 165 -2.40 -15.70 2.32
CA ALA A 165 -2.57 -16.23 3.67
C ALA A 165 -1.28 -16.82 4.25
N GLY A 166 -0.97 -16.45 5.50
CA GLY A 166 0.22 -16.92 6.20
C GLY A 166 1.52 -16.26 5.74
N PHE A 167 2.44 -17.01 5.13
CA PHE A 167 3.81 -16.56 4.87
C PHE A 167 3.92 -15.38 3.92
N ILE A 168 3.19 -15.38 2.79
CA ILE A 168 3.32 -14.34 1.75
C ILE A 168 2.88 -12.98 2.27
N SER A 169 1.73 -12.91 2.93
CA SER A 169 1.24 -11.67 3.56
C SER A 169 2.19 -11.18 4.65
N ALA A 170 2.64 -12.07 5.53
CA ALA A 170 3.58 -11.73 6.60
C ALA A 170 4.91 -11.21 6.03
N PHE A 171 5.48 -11.87 5.04
CA PHE A 171 6.73 -11.47 4.39
C PHE A 171 6.59 -10.12 3.69
N THR A 172 5.56 -9.94 2.88
CA THR A 172 5.31 -8.70 2.12
C THR A 172 5.07 -7.53 3.06
N THR A 173 4.24 -7.72 4.09
CA THR A 173 3.98 -6.69 5.11
C THR A 173 5.24 -6.34 5.89
N THR A 174 6.06 -7.32 6.24
CA THR A 174 7.36 -7.08 6.90
C THR A 174 8.28 -6.24 6.01
N CYS A 175 8.36 -6.53 4.72
CA CYS A 175 9.14 -5.71 3.77
C CYS A 175 8.64 -4.25 3.76
N VAL A 176 7.32 -4.03 3.75
CA VAL A 176 6.73 -2.69 3.81
C VAL A 176 7.04 -1.99 5.14
N ILE A 177 6.94 -2.68 6.28
CA ILE A 177 7.28 -2.14 7.60
C ILE A 177 8.76 -1.73 7.65
N VAL A 178 9.66 -2.61 7.25
CA VAL A 178 11.12 -2.33 7.23
C VAL A 178 11.42 -1.13 6.33
N TRP A 179 10.80 -1.06 5.16
CA TRP A 179 10.96 0.08 4.26
C TRP A 179 10.42 1.38 4.88
N ALA A 180 9.24 1.34 5.50
CA ALA A 180 8.66 2.50 6.18
C ALA A 180 9.54 2.99 7.33
N ILE A 181 10.08 2.09 8.17
CA ILE A 181 11.02 2.42 9.24
C ILE A 181 12.25 3.13 8.66
N ALA A 182 12.84 2.57 7.59
CA ALA A 182 14.00 3.18 6.93
C ALA A 182 13.69 4.58 6.37
N LEU A 183 12.48 4.78 5.83
CA LEU A 183 12.02 6.09 5.36
C LEU A 183 11.85 7.08 6.52
N VAL A 184 11.19 6.67 7.60
CA VAL A 184 10.97 7.53 8.78
C VAL A 184 12.30 7.94 9.42
N VAL A 185 13.22 6.98 9.63
CA VAL A 185 14.54 7.29 10.20
C VAL A 185 15.32 8.27 9.33
N ARG A 186 15.25 8.13 8.01
CA ARG A 186 15.89 9.06 7.08
C ARG A 186 15.19 10.41 7.04
N GLU A 187 13.86 10.44 7.10
CA GLU A 187 13.05 11.66 7.13
C GLU A 187 13.38 12.52 8.35
N LEU A 188 13.46 11.91 9.53
CA LEU A 188 13.78 12.60 10.79
C LEU A 188 15.20 13.21 10.83
N ARG A 189 16.10 12.73 9.98
CA ARG A 189 17.49 13.23 9.88
C ARG A 189 17.69 14.31 8.81
N ARG A 190 16.63 14.67 8.06
CA ARG A 190 16.70 15.60 6.93
C ARG A 190 16.02 16.92 7.23
N PRO A 191 16.49 18.04 6.66
CA PRO A 191 15.74 19.29 6.66
C PRO A 191 14.45 19.09 5.82
N ARG A 192 13.41 19.87 6.15
CA ARG A 192 12.11 19.79 5.46
C ARG A 192 12.19 20.00 3.94
N SER A 193 13.13 20.81 3.48
CA SER A 193 13.39 21.06 2.05
C SER A 193 13.87 19.81 1.28
N GLU A 194 14.43 18.82 1.99
CA GLU A 194 14.93 17.56 1.43
C GLU A 194 14.06 16.35 1.80
N SER A 195 12.82 16.59 2.18
CA SER A 195 11.90 15.54 2.60
C SER A 195 11.76 14.43 1.55
N LEU A 196 11.78 13.19 2.02
CA LEU A 196 11.53 12.00 1.19
C LEU A 196 10.04 11.75 0.96
N LEU A 197 9.19 12.30 1.82
CA LEU A 197 7.75 12.07 1.85
C LEU A 197 6.94 13.24 1.28
N ALA A 198 7.52 14.45 1.19
CA ALA A 198 6.81 15.61 0.70
C ALA A 198 6.33 15.39 -0.73
N MET A 199 5.07 15.72 -0.98
CA MET A 199 4.56 15.84 -2.35
C MET A 199 5.33 16.96 -3.06
N VAL A 200 5.88 16.64 -4.22
CA VAL A 200 6.49 17.65 -5.09
C VAL A 200 5.35 18.55 -5.56
N ALA A 201 5.39 19.84 -5.16
CA ALA A 201 4.45 20.79 -5.72
C ALA A 201 4.54 20.72 -7.25
N ALA A 202 3.39 20.55 -7.92
CA ALA A 202 3.37 20.68 -9.38
C ALA A 202 3.98 22.04 -9.71
N SER A 203 5.04 22.07 -10.52
CA SER A 203 5.59 23.32 -11.04
C SER A 203 4.42 24.10 -11.67
N PRO A 204 4.22 25.37 -11.31
CA PRO A 204 3.22 26.15 -12.02
C PRO A 204 3.56 26.10 -13.53
N ALA A 205 2.56 25.72 -14.33
CA ALA A 205 2.67 25.68 -15.78
C ALA A 205 2.77 27.07 -16.35
#